data_26633865b1f2a76428e3dadf3f0ab4b6
#
_entry.id   26633865b1f2a76428e3dadf3f0ab4b6
#
_cell.length_a   1.000
_cell.length_b   1.000
_cell.length_c   1.000
_cell.angle_alpha   90.00
_cell.angle_beta   90.00
_cell.angle_gamma   90.00
#
_symmetry.space_group_name_H-M   'P 1'
#
loop_
_entity.id
_entity.type
_entity.pdbx_description
1 polymer ?
#
loop_
_entity_poly.entity_id
_entity_poly.type
_entity_poly.pdbx_seq_one_letter_code
_entity_poly.pdbx_strand_id
1 'polypeptide(L)'
;MALVYISHKMDEIKVIADEVTIMRDGKYIGKWDVAEMTKEQIIAKMVGRELSNLYPPLENHPSDEVMMKVEDFTSIHPRSFRHCSFEIHKGEILGVAGLVGAQRTELMEGIFGLRAHTSGKVWIKGEEVNIKQPRDAIRKSVALLTE
;
A
#
# COMPACT_ATOMS: atom_id res chain seq x y z
N MET A 1 -12.51 -35.96 10.05
CA MET A 1 -12.87 -34.54 10.32
C MET A 1 -12.67 -33.81 9.02
N ALA A 2 -13.63 -33.00 8.56
CA ALA A 2 -13.50 -32.18 7.37
C ALA A 2 -13.32 -30.71 7.80
N LEU A 3 -12.43 -29.98 7.14
CA LEU A 3 -12.14 -28.57 7.40
C LEU A 3 -12.43 -27.75 6.15
N VAL A 4 -13.15 -26.64 6.29
CA VAL A 4 -13.31 -25.63 5.26
C VAL A 4 -12.48 -24.42 5.64
N TYR A 5 -11.51 -24.06 4.79
CA TYR A 5 -10.62 -22.92 4.99
C TYR A 5 -10.84 -21.87 3.92
N ILE A 6 -11.16 -20.65 4.32
CA ILE A 6 -11.41 -19.54 3.40
C ILE A 6 -10.26 -18.53 3.51
N SER A 7 -9.56 -18.33 2.42
CA SER A 7 -8.43 -17.39 2.35
C SER A 7 -8.26 -16.86 0.92
N HIS A 8 -7.64 -15.69 0.81
CA HIS A 8 -7.13 -15.13 -0.45
C HIS A 8 -5.59 -15.27 -0.55
N LYS A 9 -4.95 -15.83 0.47
CA LYS A 9 -3.50 -16.06 0.51
C LYS A 9 -3.18 -17.41 -0.14
N MET A 10 -2.77 -17.36 -1.39
CA MET A 10 -2.53 -18.57 -2.20
C MET A 10 -1.43 -19.45 -1.65
N ASP A 11 -0.43 -18.87 -0.99
CA ASP A 11 0.66 -19.64 -0.40
C ASP A 11 0.16 -20.53 0.75
N GLU A 12 -0.80 -20.07 1.55
CA GLU A 12 -1.44 -20.87 2.59
C GLU A 12 -2.29 -21.98 1.97
N ILE A 13 -3.13 -21.67 1.00
CA ILE A 13 -3.97 -22.65 0.29
C ILE A 13 -3.12 -23.77 -0.28
N LYS A 14 -1.98 -23.44 -0.92
CA LYS A 14 -1.08 -24.45 -1.50
C LYS A 14 -0.47 -25.40 -0.48
N VAL A 15 -0.32 -24.98 0.77
CA VAL A 15 0.30 -25.79 1.82
C VAL A 15 -0.70 -26.66 2.59
N ILE A 16 -1.91 -26.14 2.82
CA ILE A 16 -2.85 -26.79 3.78
C ILE A 16 -4.07 -27.43 3.14
N ALA A 17 -4.40 -27.10 1.88
CA ALA A 17 -5.63 -27.58 1.25
C ALA A 17 -5.34 -28.73 0.29
N ASP A 18 -6.23 -29.74 0.32
CA ASP A 18 -6.25 -30.84 -0.65
C ASP A 18 -6.93 -30.39 -1.96
N GLU A 19 -8.07 -29.70 -1.84
CA GLU A 19 -8.88 -29.22 -2.95
C GLU A 19 -9.16 -27.73 -2.81
N VAL A 20 -9.27 -27.03 -3.93
CA VAL A 20 -9.65 -25.63 -3.99
C VAL A 20 -10.93 -25.44 -4.79
N THR A 21 -11.90 -24.79 -4.15
CA THR A 21 -13.11 -24.30 -4.82
C THR A 21 -12.99 -22.81 -5.03
N ILE A 22 -13.14 -22.36 -6.27
CA ILE A 22 -13.02 -20.94 -6.64
C ILE A 22 -14.39 -20.35 -6.87
N MET A 23 -14.60 -19.20 -6.25
CA MET A 23 -15.78 -18.35 -6.44
C MET A 23 -15.35 -16.98 -6.95
N ARG A 24 -16.16 -16.39 -7.82
CA ARG A 24 -15.95 -15.04 -8.36
C ARG A 24 -17.29 -14.37 -8.60
N ASP A 25 -17.46 -13.14 -8.15
CA ASP A 25 -18.68 -12.34 -8.30
C ASP A 25 -19.93 -13.10 -7.81
N GLY A 26 -19.78 -13.83 -6.70
CA GLY A 26 -20.85 -14.66 -6.12
C GLY A 26 -21.16 -15.95 -6.88
N LYS A 27 -20.43 -16.29 -7.93
CA LYS A 27 -20.63 -17.49 -8.76
C LYS A 27 -19.57 -18.54 -8.49
N TYR A 28 -19.99 -19.79 -8.50
CA TYR A 28 -19.08 -20.95 -8.52
C TYR A 28 -18.38 -21.03 -9.87
N ILE A 29 -17.03 -21.06 -9.86
CA ILE A 29 -16.20 -21.14 -11.06
C ILE A 29 -15.76 -22.58 -11.32
N GLY A 30 -15.44 -23.31 -10.26
CA GLY A 30 -15.05 -24.71 -10.35
C GLY A 30 -14.31 -25.18 -9.10
N LYS A 31 -13.93 -26.47 -9.13
CA LYS A 31 -13.22 -27.16 -8.07
C LYS A 31 -12.06 -27.95 -8.69
N TRP A 32 -10.90 -27.95 -8.05
CA TRP A 32 -9.68 -28.62 -8.52
C TRP A 32 -8.87 -29.15 -7.35
N ASP A 33 -8.08 -30.20 -7.61
CA ASP A 33 -7.00 -30.59 -6.72
C ASP A 33 -5.92 -29.52 -6.65
N VAL A 34 -5.53 -29.14 -5.45
CA VAL A 34 -4.50 -28.11 -5.26
C VAL A 34 -3.14 -28.55 -5.79
N ALA A 35 -2.84 -29.85 -5.74
CA ALA A 35 -1.61 -30.43 -6.26
C ALA A 35 -1.46 -30.25 -7.79
N GLU A 36 -2.57 -30.25 -8.52
CA GLU A 36 -2.59 -30.15 -9.98
C GLU A 36 -2.58 -28.71 -10.52
N MET A 37 -2.73 -27.72 -9.65
CA MET A 37 -2.79 -26.31 -10.04
C MET A 37 -1.56 -25.52 -9.60
N THR A 38 -1.09 -24.64 -10.46
CA THR A 38 -0.11 -23.62 -10.06
C THR A 38 -0.81 -22.45 -9.37
N LYS A 39 -0.05 -21.64 -8.62
CA LYS A 39 -0.54 -20.44 -7.96
C LYS A 39 -1.15 -19.46 -8.99
N GLU A 40 -0.48 -19.28 -10.11
CA GLU A 40 -0.89 -18.40 -11.21
C GLU A 40 -2.22 -18.87 -11.82
N GLN A 41 -2.41 -20.18 -11.99
CA GLN A 41 -3.67 -20.75 -12.49
C GLN A 41 -4.83 -20.51 -11.53
N ILE A 42 -4.61 -20.67 -10.22
CA ILE A 42 -5.63 -20.38 -9.20
C ILE A 42 -6.02 -18.90 -9.27
N ILE A 43 -5.02 -18.00 -9.29
CA ILE A 43 -5.24 -16.56 -9.36
C ILE A 43 -5.95 -16.17 -10.65
N ALA A 44 -5.54 -16.72 -11.80
CA ALA A 44 -6.17 -16.44 -13.09
C ALA A 44 -7.67 -16.79 -13.08
N LYS A 45 -8.04 -17.93 -12.47
CA LYS A 45 -9.44 -18.35 -12.33
C LYS A 45 -10.22 -17.45 -11.36
N MET A 46 -9.59 -16.96 -10.29
CA MET A 46 -10.20 -16.02 -9.35
C MET A 46 -10.46 -14.66 -10.00
N VAL A 47 -9.52 -14.15 -10.78
CA VAL A 47 -9.60 -12.83 -11.44
C VAL A 47 -10.37 -12.92 -12.78
N GLY A 48 -10.35 -14.07 -13.44
CA GLY A 48 -11.04 -14.33 -14.71
C GLY A 48 -10.29 -13.89 -15.95
N ARG A 49 -9.02 -13.55 -15.83
CA ARG A 49 -8.10 -13.25 -16.94
C ARG A 49 -6.72 -13.81 -16.62
N GLU A 50 -5.96 -14.15 -17.63
CA GLU A 50 -4.55 -14.47 -17.44
C GLU A 50 -3.82 -13.22 -16.94
N LEU A 51 -3.09 -13.36 -15.85
CA LEU A 51 -2.23 -12.31 -15.32
C LEU A 51 -0.87 -12.43 -16.03
N SER A 52 -0.81 -11.99 -17.28
CA SER A 52 0.44 -11.97 -18.04
C SER A 52 1.46 -10.98 -17.46
N ASN A 53 1.00 -9.96 -16.74
CA ASN A 53 1.88 -9.02 -16.02
C ASN A 53 1.19 -8.60 -14.71
N LEU A 54 1.60 -9.20 -13.59
CA LEU A 54 1.15 -8.80 -12.25
C LEU A 54 1.54 -7.35 -11.95
N TYR A 55 2.70 -6.96 -12.42
CA TYR A 55 3.22 -5.59 -12.32
C TYR A 55 3.62 -5.12 -13.71
N PRO A 56 3.12 -3.97 -14.18
CA PRO A 56 3.63 -3.37 -15.40
C PRO A 56 5.14 -3.10 -15.27
N PRO A 57 5.90 -3.11 -16.35
CA PRO A 57 7.29 -2.72 -16.30
C PRO A 57 7.43 -1.32 -15.71
N LEU A 58 8.51 -1.11 -14.93
CA LEU A 58 8.83 0.19 -14.37
C LEU A 58 9.23 1.13 -15.53
N GLU A 59 8.31 1.98 -15.93
CA GLU A 59 8.53 3.02 -16.97
C GLU A 59 8.76 4.42 -16.34
N ASN A 60 8.80 4.49 -15.00
CA ASN A 60 9.07 5.74 -14.32
C ASN A 60 10.56 6.06 -14.34
N HIS A 61 10.88 7.30 -14.66
CA HIS A 61 12.24 7.85 -14.67
C HIS A 61 12.31 8.96 -13.60
N PRO A 62 12.75 8.63 -12.37
CA PRO A 62 12.96 9.64 -11.34
C PRO A 62 14.00 10.67 -11.81
N SER A 63 13.77 11.94 -11.50
CA SER A 63 14.72 13.01 -11.71
C SER A 63 15.32 13.49 -10.39
N ASP A 64 16.35 14.31 -10.42
CA ASP A 64 16.96 14.89 -9.21
C ASP A 64 16.09 15.99 -8.57
N GLU A 65 14.96 16.35 -9.18
CA GLU A 65 14.05 17.38 -8.67
C GLU A 65 13.26 16.86 -7.47
N VAL A 66 13.53 17.42 -6.26
CA VAL A 66 12.80 17.06 -5.03
C VAL A 66 11.40 17.66 -5.06
N MET A 67 10.38 16.80 -5.09
CA MET A 67 8.98 17.21 -5.10
C MET A 67 8.40 17.35 -3.70
N MET A 68 8.83 16.50 -2.78
CA MET A 68 8.46 16.59 -1.38
C MET A 68 9.67 16.25 -0.52
N LYS A 69 9.88 17.04 0.53
CA LYS A 69 10.83 16.74 1.61
C LYS A 69 10.09 16.78 2.93
N VAL A 70 10.32 15.79 3.76
CA VAL A 70 9.84 15.70 5.14
C VAL A 70 11.06 15.63 6.05
N GLU A 71 11.10 16.43 7.11
CA GLU A 71 12.23 16.50 8.02
C GLU A 71 11.76 16.50 9.47
N ASP A 72 12.30 15.56 10.25
CA ASP A 72 12.09 15.39 11.70
C ASP A 72 10.61 15.35 12.11
N PHE A 73 9.76 14.77 11.26
CA PHE A 73 8.31 14.79 11.45
C PHE A 73 7.89 13.84 12.56
N THR A 74 7.22 14.36 13.59
CA THR A 74 6.91 13.64 14.82
C THR A 74 5.45 13.83 15.20
N SER A 75 4.75 12.72 15.46
CA SER A 75 3.36 12.70 15.91
C SER A 75 3.17 13.34 17.28
N ILE A 76 1.96 13.93 17.51
CA ILE A 76 1.53 14.33 18.84
C ILE A 76 1.35 13.12 19.78
N HIS A 77 1.11 11.93 19.24
CA HIS A 77 0.92 10.72 20.02
C HIS A 77 2.25 10.05 20.36
N PRO A 78 2.58 9.84 21.66
CA PRO A 78 3.88 9.31 22.07
C PRO A 78 4.24 7.92 21.53
N ARG A 79 3.26 7.12 21.16
CA ARG A 79 3.42 5.76 20.64
C ARG A 79 3.26 5.67 19.12
N SER A 80 3.27 6.80 18.42
CA SER A 80 3.16 6.86 16.97
C SER A 80 4.53 7.19 16.33
N PHE A 81 4.54 7.62 15.07
CA PHE A 81 5.76 7.94 14.32
C PHE A 81 6.56 9.09 14.95
N ARG A 82 7.89 8.98 14.89
CA ARG A 82 8.82 9.98 15.43
C ARG A 82 10.04 10.14 14.53
N HIS A 83 10.52 11.38 14.45
CA HIS A 83 11.75 11.74 13.76
C HIS A 83 11.83 11.18 12.33
N CYS A 84 10.70 11.17 11.62
CA CYS A 84 10.63 10.67 10.25
C CYS A 84 11.16 11.73 9.29
N SER A 85 12.15 11.35 8.48
CA SER A 85 12.72 12.20 7.44
C SER A 85 12.90 11.41 6.16
N PHE A 86 12.48 11.98 5.03
CA PHE A 86 12.64 11.41 3.69
C PHE A 86 12.41 12.48 2.63
N GLU A 87 12.84 12.16 1.42
CA GLU A 87 12.59 12.98 0.23
C GLU A 87 11.93 12.12 -0.85
N ILE A 88 11.14 12.75 -1.69
CA ILE A 88 10.49 12.15 -2.85
C ILE A 88 10.80 12.98 -4.07
N HIS A 89 11.35 12.35 -5.09
CA HIS A 89 11.73 13.00 -6.33
C HIS A 89 10.60 12.93 -7.37
N LYS A 90 10.68 13.79 -8.35
CA LYS A 90 9.71 13.80 -9.46
C LYS A 90 9.79 12.50 -10.26
N GLY A 91 8.64 11.85 -10.46
CA GLY A 91 8.54 10.56 -11.14
C GLY A 91 8.94 9.37 -10.28
N GLU A 92 9.31 9.58 -9.01
CA GLU A 92 9.65 8.50 -8.07
C GLU A 92 8.41 7.84 -7.48
N ILE A 93 8.50 6.54 -7.25
CA ILE A 93 7.57 5.75 -6.43
C ILE A 93 8.32 5.33 -5.16
N LEU A 94 8.16 6.07 -4.08
CA LEU A 94 8.77 5.75 -2.78
C LEU A 94 7.96 4.67 -2.07
N GLY A 95 8.55 3.49 -1.83
CA GLY A 95 7.96 2.43 -1.04
C GLY A 95 8.17 2.63 0.46
N VAL A 96 7.08 2.66 1.25
CA VAL A 96 7.14 2.75 2.70
C VAL A 96 6.73 1.40 3.31
N ALA A 97 7.70 0.60 3.73
CA ALA A 97 7.49 -0.73 4.29
C ALA A 97 7.46 -0.72 5.82
N GLY A 98 6.81 -1.71 6.42
CA GLY A 98 6.75 -1.92 7.86
C GLY A 98 5.71 -2.97 8.24
N LEU A 99 5.84 -3.57 9.41
CA LEU A 99 4.86 -4.50 9.96
C LEU A 99 3.54 -3.82 10.30
N VAL A 100 2.50 -4.62 10.56
CA VAL A 100 1.22 -4.12 11.09
C VAL A 100 1.48 -3.35 12.37
N GLY A 101 0.94 -2.13 12.48
CA GLY A 101 1.18 -1.23 13.63
C GLY A 101 2.44 -0.35 13.51
N ALA A 102 3.20 -0.40 12.40
CA ALA A 102 4.37 0.45 12.19
C ALA A 102 4.06 1.93 11.96
N GLN A 103 2.80 2.32 12.05
CA GLN A 103 2.33 3.72 11.99
C GLN A 103 2.59 4.41 10.64
N ARG A 104 2.63 3.64 9.54
CA ARG A 104 2.82 4.18 8.17
C ARG A 104 1.64 5.04 7.74
N THR A 105 0.43 4.55 7.93
CA THR A 105 -0.82 5.25 7.62
C THR A 105 -0.92 6.54 8.43
N GLU A 106 -0.59 6.47 9.72
CA GLU A 106 -0.60 7.63 10.62
C GLU A 106 0.41 8.72 10.21
N LEU A 107 1.58 8.31 9.70
CA LEU A 107 2.57 9.24 9.15
C LEU A 107 2.01 9.95 7.90
N MET A 108 1.44 9.20 6.96
CA MET A 108 0.85 9.79 5.73
C MET A 108 -0.34 10.70 6.06
N GLU A 109 -1.20 10.28 6.98
CA GLU A 109 -2.32 11.10 7.48
C GLU A 109 -1.82 12.37 8.17
N GLY A 110 -0.71 12.30 8.91
CA GLY A 110 -0.07 13.47 9.53
C GLY A 110 0.42 14.47 8.48
N ILE A 111 1.13 14.00 7.46
CA ILE A 111 1.62 14.83 6.36
C ILE A 111 0.46 15.45 5.57
N PHE A 112 -0.63 14.72 5.40
CA PHE A 112 -1.84 15.18 4.71
C PHE A 112 -2.71 16.14 5.54
N GLY A 113 -2.44 16.26 6.86
CA GLY A 113 -3.19 17.15 7.76
C GLY A 113 -4.46 16.54 8.36
N LEU A 114 -4.60 15.21 8.33
CA LEU A 114 -5.67 14.48 9.06
C LEU A 114 -5.32 14.25 10.53
N ARG A 115 -4.02 14.19 10.84
CA ARG A 115 -3.53 14.03 12.22
C ARG A 115 -2.59 15.17 12.61
N ALA A 116 -2.66 15.56 13.88
CA ALA A 116 -1.76 16.56 14.43
C ALA A 116 -0.34 16.00 14.63
N HIS A 117 0.66 16.85 14.48
CA HIS A 117 2.07 16.59 14.77
C HIS A 117 2.60 17.62 15.77
N THR A 118 3.70 17.28 16.45
CA THR A 118 4.36 18.16 17.44
C THR A 118 5.51 18.92 16.85
N SER A 119 6.28 18.30 15.94
CA SER A 119 7.45 18.87 15.32
C SER A 119 7.66 18.34 13.91
N GLY A 120 8.59 18.93 13.22
CA GLY A 120 8.98 18.61 11.86
C GLY A 120 8.44 19.58 10.83
N LYS A 121 8.98 19.47 9.63
CA LYS A 121 8.68 20.37 8.52
C LYS A 121 8.42 19.59 7.25
N VAL A 122 7.58 20.13 6.41
CA VAL A 122 7.28 19.59 5.08
C VAL A 122 7.54 20.66 4.04
N TRP A 123 8.24 20.30 2.98
CA TRP A 123 8.45 21.14 1.81
C TRP A 123 7.80 20.47 0.60
N ILE A 124 7.18 21.26 -0.24
CA ILE A 124 6.63 20.82 -1.52
C ILE A 124 7.20 21.73 -2.61
N LYS A 125 7.88 21.13 -3.58
CA LYS A 125 8.57 21.85 -4.67
C LYS A 125 9.51 22.95 -4.15
N GLY A 126 10.25 22.65 -3.06
CA GLY A 126 11.19 23.57 -2.43
C GLY A 126 10.57 24.65 -1.53
N GLU A 127 9.25 24.75 -1.44
CA GLU A 127 8.54 25.69 -0.57
C GLU A 127 8.15 25.01 0.75
N GLU A 128 8.53 25.58 1.91
CA GLU A 128 8.07 25.10 3.21
C GLU A 128 6.55 25.33 3.33
N VAL A 129 5.81 24.29 3.69
CA VAL A 129 4.34 24.33 3.77
C VAL A 129 3.86 23.99 5.18
N ASN A 130 2.80 24.65 5.61
CA ASN A 130 2.13 24.38 6.87
C ASN A 130 0.76 23.76 6.60
N ILE A 131 0.69 22.45 6.63
CA ILE A 131 -0.53 21.67 6.35
C ILE A 131 -1.20 21.38 7.69
N LYS A 132 -2.31 22.08 7.98
CA LYS A 132 -3.12 21.90 9.20
C LYS A 132 -4.37 21.07 8.96
N GLN A 133 -4.82 20.97 7.73
CA GLN A 133 -6.02 20.24 7.32
C GLN A 133 -5.87 19.72 5.89
N PRO A 134 -6.63 18.70 5.48
CA PRO A 134 -6.54 18.10 4.14
C PRO A 134 -6.66 19.09 2.99
N ARG A 135 -7.48 20.13 3.15
CA ARG A 135 -7.63 21.17 2.11
C ARG A 135 -6.34 21.90 1.81
N ASP A 136 -5.45 22.06 2.80
CA ASP A 136 -4.16 22.72 2.60
C ASP A 136 -3.22 21.84 1.75
N ALA A 137 -3.21 20.52 2.00
CA ALA A 137 -2.48 19.55 1.20
C ALA A 137 -2.98 19.50 -0.25
N ILE A 138 -4.30 19.45 -0.43
CA ILE A 138 -4.94 19.44 -1.78
C ILE A 138 -4.56 20.69 -2.57
N ARG A 139 -4.52 21.87 -1.95
CA ARG A 139 -4.09 23.12 -2.60
C ARG A 139 -2.64 23.09 -3.04
N LYS A 140 -1.81 22.27 -2.42
CA LYS A 140 -0.41 22.02 -2.80
C LYS A 140 -0.25 20.80 -3.71
N SER A 141 -1.34 20.30 -4.28
CA SER A 141 -1.38 19.14 -5.20
C SER A 141 -0.93 17.84 -4.55
N VAL A 142 -1.15 17.69 -3.24
CA VAL A 142 -0.98 16.42 -2.52
C VAL A 142 -2.34 15.76 -2.37
N ALA A 143 -2.42 14.47 -2.66
CA ALA A 143 -3.62 13.65 -2.48
C ALA A 143 -3.29 12.43 -1.62
N LEU A 144 -4.25 11.97 -0.85
CA LEU A 144 -4.15 10.74 -0.05
C LEU A 144 -5.26 9.79 -0.50
N LEU A 145 -4.87 8.58 -0.91
CA LEU A 145 -5.78 7.46 -1.09
C LEU A 145 -5.69 6.59 0.17
N THR A 146 -6.80 6.42 0.86
CA THR A 146 -6.90 5.55 2.04
C THR A 146 -7.16 4.10 1.64
N GLU A 147 -6.72 3.17 2.50
CA GLU A 147 -7.00 1.73 2.36
C GLU A 147 -8.49 1.43 2.54
#